data_18ba97efd688f65c9f39d528f0ea34ad
#
_entry.id   18ba97efd688f65c9f39d528f0ea34ad
#
_cell.length_a   1.000
_cell.length_b   1.000
_cell.length_c   1.000
_cell.angle_alpha   90.00
_cell.angle_beta   90.00
_cell.angle_gamma   90.00
#
_symmetry.space_group_name_H-M   'P 1'
#
loop_
_entity.id
_entity.type
_entity.pdbx_description
1 polymer ?
#
loop_
_entity_poly.entity_id
_entity_poly.type
_entity_poly.pdbx_seq_one_letter_code
_entity_poly.pdbx_strand_id
1 'polypeptide(L)'
;MLHLPFSHTVTLIIITIAISLLAFSNQAVMNRLIFWPPAMQRGQYDRFITHGFIHADGAHLLFNMITLFFFGNIIESFYRQFFYDMGFVLFYLGGLIVAILPSYLKHRHDVHWASLGASGAVSAVLFAYILFQPWNLIFVFFIPVPAIIFAVLYVGYSIWSGKRGNSNINHSAHLWGA
;
A
#
# COMPACT_ATOMS: atom_id res chain seq x y z
N MET A 1 4.09 25.92 12.13
CA MET A 1 3.66 24.61 11.66
C MET A 1 2.87 24.83 10.38
N LEU A 2 3.32 24.32 9.24
CA LEU A 2 2.57 24.39 7.98
C LEU A 2 1.31 23.52 8.14
N HIS A 3 0.17 24.13 8.40
CA HIS A 3 -1.12 23.45 8.28
C HIS A 3 -1.37 23.23 6.78
N LEU A 4 -1.19 22.00 6.31
CA LEU A 4 -1.66 21.65 4.98
C LEU A 4 -3.19 21.80 4.98
N PRO A 5 -3.77 22.41 3.91
CA PRO A 5 -5.21 22.63 3.82
C PRO A 5 -6.03 21.33 3.72
N PHE A 6 -5.35 20.19 3.51
CA PHE A 6 -5.94 18.85 3.37
C PHE A 6 -5.40 17.90 4.44
N SER A 7 -6.17 16.85 4.75
CA SER A 7 -5.68 15.74 5.56
C SER A 7 -4.45 15.08 4.92
N HIS A 8 -3.61 14.43 5.73
CA HIS A 8 -2.45 13.67 5.23
C HIS A 8 -2.89 12.55 4.27
N THR A 9 -4.03 11.91 4.55
CA THR A 9 -4.65 10.92 3.66
C THR A 9 -4.90 11.51 2.27
N VAL A 10 -5.58 12.66 2.19
CA VAL A 10 -5.86 13.32 0.91
C VAL A 10 -4.57 13.77 0.22
N THR A 11 -3.61 14.27 0.99
CA THR A 11 -2.29 14.66 0.46
C THR A 11 -1.56 13.47 -0.16
N LEU A 12 -1.52 12.32 0.53
CA LEU A 12 -0.91 11.08 0.02
C LEU A 12 -1.62 10.60 -1.25
N ILE A 13 -2.95 10.65 -1.30
CA ILE A 13 -3.74 10.30 -2.49
C ILE A 13 -3.38 11.19 -3.67
N ILE A 14 -3.36 12.51 -3.50
CA ILE A 14 -3.02 13.46 -4.57
C ILE A 14 -1.61 13.21 -5.10
N ILE A 15 -0.63 13.07 -4.21
CA ILE A 15 0.75 12.78 -4.60
C ILE A 15 0.84 11.46 -5.35
N THR A 16 0.19 10.41 -4.86
CA THR A 16 0.22 9.08 -5.49
C THR A 16 -0.42 9.09 -6.87
N ILE A 17 -1.57 9.76 -7.04
CA ILE A 17 -2.22 9.90 -8.33
C ILE A 17 -1.30 10.65 -9.31
N ALA A 18 -0.75 11.80 -8.90
CA ALA A 18 0.11 12.61 -9.77
C ALA A 18 1.35 11.85 -10.24
N ILE A 19 2.05 11.14 -9.32
CA ILE A 19 3.25 10.36 -9.63
C ILE A 19 2.88 9.15 -10.51
N SER A 20 1.78 8.44 -10.23
CA SER A 20 1.33 7.30 -11.03
C SER A 20 0.97 7.71 -12.46
N LEU A 21 0.23 8.81 -12.65
CA LEU A 21 -0.10 9.33 -13.98
C LEU A 21 1.15 9.74 -14.76
N LEU A 22 2.12 10.37 -14.08
CA LEU A 22 3.41 10.68 -14.69
C LEU A 22 4.16 9.40 -15.11
N ALA A 23 4.17 8.37 -14.25
CA ALA A 23 4.84 7.10 -14.54
C ALA A 23 4.16 6.33 -15.68
N PHE A 24 2.84 6.42 -15.84
CA PHE A 24 2.12 5.80 -16.99
C PHE A 24 2.55 6.39 -18.34
N SER A 25 2.89 7.66 -18.37
CA SER A 25 3.33 8.36 -19.58
C SER A 25 4.86 8.39 -19.74
N ASN A 26 5.63 8.05 -18.70
CA ASN A 26 7.09 8.18 -18.70
C ASN A 26 7.78 6.94 -18.11
N GLN A 27 8.27 6.08 -19.00
CA GLN A 27 8.95 4.84 -18.61
C GLN A 27 10.23 5.08 -17.80
N ALA A 28 10.92 6.20 -17.95
CA ALA A 28 12.09 6.52 -17.15
C ALA A 28 11.71 6.78 -15.68
N VAL A 29 10.58 7.45 -15.44
CA VAL A 29 10.02 7.64 -14.10
C VAL A 29 9.61 6.29 -13.52
N MET A 30 8.87 5.48 -14.27
CA MET A 30 8.48 4.13 -13.84
C MET A 30 9.70 3.31 -13.41
N ASN A 31 10.73 3.22 -14.26
CA ASN A 31 11.94 2.46 -14.00
C ASN A 31 12.76 3.01 -12.82
N ARG A 32 12.71 4.33 -12.58
CA ARG A 32 13.43 4.96 -11.46
C ARG A 32 12.76 4.68 -10.11
N LEU A 33 11.44 4.57 -10.06
CA LEU A 33 10.68 4.48 -8.82
C LEU A 33 10.30 3.05 -8.45
N ILE A 34 10.21 2.11 -9.41
CA ILE A 34 9.84 0.72 -9.17
C ILE A 34 10.81 0.04 -8.19
N PHE A 35 10.29 -0.79 -7.31
CA PHE A 35 11.10 -1.63 -6.43
C PHE A 35 11.80 -2.71 -7.25
N TRP A 36 13.11 -2.60 -7.37
CA TRP A 36 13.95 -3.53 -8.13
C TRP A 36 15.19 -3.91 -7.31
N PRO A 37 15.34 -5.16 -6.85
CA PRO A 37 16.39 -5.56 -5.93
C PRO A 37 17.82 -5.20 -6.36
N PRO A 38 18.22 -5.33 -7.64
CA PRO A 38 19.56 -4.91 -8.06
C PRO A 38 19.87 -3.42 -7.85
N ALA A 39 18.85 -2.55 -7.85
CA ALA A 39 19.03 -1.14 -7.56
C ALA A 39 19.35 -0.89 -6.06
N MET A 40 18.81 -1.74 -5.16
CA MET A 40 19.14 -1.68 -3.74
C MET A 40 20.62 -1.97 -3.49
N GLN A 41 21.20 -2.93 -4.22
CA GLN A 41 22.62 -3.26 -4.14
C GLN A 41 23.53 -2.09 -4.58
N ARG A 42 22.97 -1.14 -5.34
CA ARG A 42 23.62 0.10 -5.79
C ARG A 42 23.30 1.30 -4.89
N GLY A 43 22.72 1.07 -3.69
CA GLY A 43 22.40 2.11 -2.71
C GLY A 43 21.09 2.87 -2.95
N GLN A 44 20.20 2.45 -3.88
CA GLN A 44 18.94 3.13 -4.14
C GLN A 44 17.84 2.68 -3.14
N TYR A 45 18.07 2.91 -1.85
CA TYR A 45 17.16 2.49 -0.78
C TYR A 45 15.85 3.30 -0.72
N ASP A 46 15.80 4.45 -1.36
CA ASP A 46 14.59 5.25 -1.53
C ASP A 46 13.44 4.46 -2.19
N ARG A 47 13.76 3.42 -2.96
CA ARG A 47 12.78 2.54 -3.60
C ARG A 47 11.93 1.72 -2.61
N PHE A 48 12.35 1.59 -1.35
CA PHE A 48 11.48 1.05 -0.29
C PHE A 48 10.24 1.91 -0.03
N ILE A 49 10.27 3.16 -0.45
CA ILE A 49 9.16 4.11 -0.30
C ILE A 49 8.59 4.47 -1.67
N THR A 50 9.43 4.79 -2.65
CA THR A 50 8.98 5.35 -3.93
C THR A 50 8.12 4.40 -4.74
N HIS A 51 8.33 3.07 -4.61
CA HIS A 51 7.51 2.07 -5.28
C HIS A 51 6.02 2.16 -4.92
N GLY A 52 5.70 2.66 -3.73
CA GLY A 52 4.33 2.83 -3.25
C GLY A 52 3.57 3.98 -3.91
N PHE A 53 4.25 4.84 -4.68
CA PHE A 53 3.64 5.99 -5.35
C PHE A 53 3.42 5.77 -6.85
N ILE A 54 3.74 4.59 -7.38
CA ILE A 54 3.50 4.21 -8.76
C ILE A 54 2.66 2.93 -8.83
N HIS A 55 1.88 2.77 -9.89
CA HIS A 55 0.96 1.65 -10.07
C HIS A 55 1.12 1.04 -11.45
N ALA A 56 0.67 -0.23 -11.62
CA ALA A 56 0.77 -0.95 -12.89
C ALA A 56 -0.21 -0.42 -13.93
N ASP A 57 -1.40 -0.05 -13.48
CA ASP A 57 -2.50 0.42 -14.30
C ASP A 57 -3.49 1.29 -13.52
N GLY A 58 -4.46 1.88 -14.23
CA GLY A 58 -5.46 2.77 -13.64
C GLY A 58 -6.42 2.07 -12.68
N ALA A 59 -6.74 0.80 -12.88
CA ALA A 59 -7.62 0.06 -11.97
C ALA A 59 -6.90 -0.21 -10.64
N HIS A 60 -5.64 -0.64 -10.71
CA HIS A 60 -4.79 -0.83 -9.53
C HIS A 60 -4.67 0.47 -8.71
N LEU A 61 -4.41 1.60 -9.38
CA LEU A 61 -4.37 2.92 -8.73
C LEU A 61 -5.71 3.25 -8.08
N LEU A 62 -6.82 3.11 -8.82
CA LEU A 62 -8.16 3.48 -8.36
C LEU A 62 -8.55 2.72 -7.08
N PHE A 63 -8.40 1.39 -7.07
CA PHE A 63 -8.75 0.58 -5.91
C PHE A 63 -7.91 0.92 -4.68
N ASN A 64 -6.62 1.17 -4.83
CA ASN A 64 -5.77 1.63 -3.73
C ASN A 64 -6.23 2.98 -3.19
N MET A 65 -6.51 3.96 -4.06
CA MET A 65 -6.90 5.30 -3.65
C MET A 65 -8.28 5.34 -3.00
N ILE A 66 -9.25 4.56 -3.51
CA ILE A 66 -10.57 4.42 -2.89
C ILE A 66 -10.43 3.83 -1.48
N THR A 67 -9.67 2.73 -1.34
CA THR A 67 -9.47 2.10 -0.03
C THR A 67 -8.76 3.07 0.94
N LEU A 68 -7.71 3.75 0.48
CA LEU A 68 -7.00 4.72 1.29
C LEU A 68 -7.90 5.91 1.67
N PHE A 69 -8.77 6.38 0.78
CA PHE A 69 -9.68 7.48 1.06
C PHE A 69 -10.66 7.14 2.20
N PHE A 70 -11.32 5.98 2.13
CA PHE A 70 -12.31 5.61 3.13
C PHE A 70 -11.67 5.25 4.48
N PHE A 71 -10.67 4.40 4.48
CA PHE A 71 -10.08 3.89 5.73
C PHE A 71 -8.97 4.81 6.26
N GLY A 72 -8.23 5.46 5.37
CA GLY A 72 -7.15 6.36 5.75
C GLY A 72 -7.62 7.55 6.57
N ASN A 73 -8.72 8.21 6.18
CA ASN A 73 -9.26 9.34 6.95
C ASN A 73 -9.67 8.92 8.38
N ILE A 74 -10.21 7.72 8.55
CA ILE A 74 -10.61 7.21 9.87
C ILE A 74 -9.37 6.93 10.72
N ILE A 75 -8.40 6.23 10.16
CA ILE A 75 -7.15 5.89 10.86
C ILE A 75 -6.30 7.13 11.12
N GLU A 76 -6.22 8.08 10.20
CA GLU A 76 -5.55 9.35 10.42
C GLU A 76 -6.14 10.11 11.61
N SER A 77 -7.47 10.19 11.72
CA SER A 77 -8.11 10.85 12.85
C SER A 77 -7.78 10.19 14.19
N PHE A 78 -7.69 8.86 14.21
CA PHE A 78 -7.24 8.09 15.37
C PHE A 78 -5.78 8.40 15.71
N TYR A 79 -4.87 8.36 14.72
CA TYR A 79 -3.46 8.67 14.95
C TYR A 79 -3.23 10.10 15.44
N ARG A 80 -4.00 11.06 14.92
CA ARG A 80 -3.95 12.48 15.36
C ARG A 80 -4.29 12.63 16.84
N GLN A 81 -5.19 11.82 17.35
CA GLN A 81 -5.59 11.84 18.74
C GLN A 81 -4.50 11.30 19.69
N PHE A 82 -3.72 10.28 19.27
CA PHE A 82 -2.82 9.55 20.16
C PHE A 82 -1.32 9.72 19.84
N PHE A 83 -0.96 10.05 18.57
CA PHE A 83 0.42 9.98 18.07
C PHE A 83 0.90 11.24 17.34
N TYR A 84 0.31 12.39 17.58
CA TYR A 84 0.61 13.62 16.85
C TYR A 84 0.26 13.58 15.35
N ASP A 85 0.35 14.74 14.73
CA ASP A 85 -0.13 15.00 13.36
C ASP A 85 0.57 14.12 12.31
N MET A 86 1.89 13.82 12.48
CA MET A 86 2.67 13.00 11.54
C MET A 86 2.58 11.49 11.78
N GLY A 87 1.91 11.02 12.83
CA GLY A 87 1.85 9.61 13.18
C GLY A 87 1.29 8.73 12.07
N PHE A 88 0.23 9.20 11.40
CA PHE A 88 -0.36 8.48 10.26
C PHE A 88 0.58 8.37 9.06
N VAL A 89 1.31 9.46 8.73
CA VAL A 89 2.28 9.44 7.62
C VAL A 89 3.39 8.44 7.89
N LEU A 90 3.92 8.43 9.11
CA LEU A 90 4.96 7.47 9.53
C LEU A 90 4.44 6.03 9.49
N PHE A 91 3.20 5.80 9.93
CA PHE A 91 2.56 4.49 9.84
C PHE A 91 2.42 4.03 8.38
N TYR A 92 1.94 4.90 7.49
CA TYR A 92 1.78 4.60 6.07
C TYR A 92 3.13 4.28 5.40
N LEU A 93 4.14 5.12 5.60
CA LEU A 93 5.48 4.90 5.04
C LEU A 93 6.15 3.66 5.64
N GLY A 94 5.99 3.43 6.94
CA GLY A 94 6.43 2.20 7.61
C GLY A 94 5.76 0.96 7.02
N GLY A 95 4.46 1.04 6.73
CA GLY A 95 3.69 0.00 6.06
C GLY A 95 4.25 -0.37 4.68
N LEU A 96 4.67 0.61 3.87
CA LEU A 96 5.35 0.35 2.58
C LEU A 96 6.62 -0.48 2.78
N ILE A 97 7.46 -0.10 3.75
CA ILE A 97 8.74 -0.77 4.01
C ILE A 97 8.52 -2.18 4.55
N VAL A 98 7.69 -2.33 5.58
CA VAL A 98 7.45 -3.62 6.24
C VAL A 98 6.82 -4.61 5.27
N ALA A 99 5.84 -4.18 4.49
CA ALA A 99 5.14 -5.03 3.55
C ALA A 99 6.05 -5.60 2.44
N ILE A 100 7.00 -4.80 1.92
CA ILE A 100 7.88 -5.24 0.82
C ILE A 100 9.11 -6.01 1.31
N LEU A 101 9.50 -5.87 2.58
CA LEU A 101 10.74 -6.42 3.11
C LEU A 101 10.87 -7.95 2.95
N PRO A 102 9.85 -8.79 3.25
CA PRO A 102 9.94 -10.23 3.03
C PRO A 102 10.13 -10.60 1.55
N SER A 103 9.45 -9.89 0.66
CA SER A 103 9.62 -10.08 -0.79
C SER A 103 11.04 -9.70 -1.24
N TYR A 104 11.59 -8.61 -0.70
CA TYR A 104 12.98 -8.23 -0.94
C TYR A 104 13.95 -9.31 -0.49
N LEU A 105 13.82 -9.82 0.74
CA LEU A 105 14.71 -10.87 1.26
C LEU A 105 14.67 -12.14 0.42
N LYS A 106 13.48 -12.51 -0.08
CA LYS A 106 13.28 -13.67 -0.95
C LYS A 106 13.89 -13.46 -2.34
N HIS A 107 13.72 -12.29 -2.94
CA HIS A 107 14.06 -12.00 -4.33
C HIS A 107 15.30 -11.10 -4.50
N ARG A 108 16.11 -10.90 -3.46
CA ARG A 108 17.25 -9.96 -3.47
C ARG A 108 18.33 -10.25 -4.53
N HIS A 109 18.36 -11.48 -5.04
CA HIS A 109 19.28 -11.90 -6.10
C HIS A 109 18.59 -12.13 -7.46
N ASP A 110 17.29 -11.89 -7.53
CA ASP A 110 16.51 -12.07 -8.76
C ASP A 110 16.46 -10.75 -9.54
N VAL A 111 17.16 -10.72 -10.67
CA VAL A 111 17.26 -9.54 -11.54
C VAL A 111 15.99 -9.27 -12.33
N HIS A 112 15.11 -10.28 -12.47
CA HIS A 112 13.86 -10.20 -13.20
C HIS A 112 12.66 -9.82 -12.34
N TRP A 113 12.82 -9.89 -11.00
CA TRP A 113 11.74 -9.58 -10.09
C TRP A 113 11.68 -8.07 -9.81
N ALA A 114 10.48 -7.53 -9.88
CA ALA A 114 10.19 -6.14 -9.51
C ALA A 114 8.81 -6.05 -8.86
N SER A 115 8.55 -4.98 -8.10
CA SER A 115 7.27 -4.73 -7.44
C SER A 115 6.94 -3.24 -7.41
N LEU A 116 5.65 -2.92 -7.42
CA LEU A 116 5.15 -1.54 -7.32
C LEU A 116 3.74 -1.53 -6.72
N GLY A 117 3.32 -0.37 -6.24
CA GLY A 117 1.98 -0.13 -5.72
C GLY A 117 1.93 0.16 -4.24
N ALA A 118 0.94 0.95 -3.84
CA ALA A 118 0.66 1.34 -2.46
C ALA A 118 0.06 0.20 -1.61
N SER A 119 -0.30 -0.93 -2.23
CA SER A 119 -1.20 -1.93 -1.65
C SER A 119 -0.74 -2.52 -0.31
N GLY A 120 0.58 -2.61 -0.06
CA GLY A 120 1.10 -3.03 1.25
C GLY A 120 0.71 -2.07 2.37
N ALA A 121 0.95 -0.77 2.20
CA ALA A 121 0.55 0.25 3.17
C ALA A 121 -0.97 0.43 3.25
N VAL A 122 -1.67 0.32 2.11
CA VAL A 122 -3.14 0.37 2.08
C VAL A 122 -3.75 -0.82 2.83
N SER A 123 -3.15 -2.02 2.73
CA SER A 123 -3.54 -3.17 3.55
C SER A 123 -3.31 -2.88 5.03
N ALA A 124 -2.17 -2.31 5.43
CA ALA A 124 -1.91 -1.94 6.81
C ALA A 124 -2.98 -0.98 7.37
N VAL A 125 -3.36 0.03 6.59
CA VAL A 125 -4.43 0.99 6.97
C VAL A 125 -5.78 0.29 7.11
N LEU A 126 -6.14 -0.58 6.17
CA LEU A 126 -7.40 -1.34 6.20
C LEU A 126 -7.44 -2.29 7.41
N PHE A 127 -6.36 -3.02 7.68
CA PHE A 127 -6.31 -3.95 8.80
C PHE A 127 -6.24 -3.23 10.16
N ALA A 128 -5.58 -2.07 10.23
CA ALA A 128 -5.70 -1.20 11.41
C ALA A 128 -7.17 -0.82 11.67
N TYR A 129 -7.93 -0.42 10.64
CA TYR A 129 -9.36 -0.16 10.77
C TYR A 129 -10.14 -1.40 11.26
N ILE A 130 -9.88 -2.58 10.71
CA ILE A 130 -10.56 -3.82 11.10
C ILE A 130 -10.28 -4.17 12.56
N LEU A 131 -9.07 -3.95 13.05
CA LEU A 131 -8.72 -4.18 14.45
C LEU A 131 -9.49 -3.26 15.41
N PHE A 132 -9.73 -2.00 15.02
CA PHE A 132 -10.51 -1.06 15.83
C PHE A 132 -12.02 -1.28 15.73
N GLN A 133 -12.50 -1.72 14.56
CA GLN A 133 -13.93 -1.83 14.24
C GLN A 133 -14.27 -3.17 13.56
N PRO A 134 -14.02 -4.32 14.23
CA PRO A 134 -14.09 -5.64 13.58
C PRO A 134 -15.48 -6.03 13.11
N TRP A 135 -16.53 -5.51 13.74
CA TRP A 135 -17.91 -5.84 13.42
C TRP A 135 -18.60 -4.81 12.51
N ASN A 136 -17.96 -3.68 12.23
CA ASN A 136 -18.50 -2.72 11.30
C ASN A 136 -18.62 -3.33 9.90
N LEU A 137 -19.67 -2.94 9.17
CA LEU A 137 -19.86 -3.36 7.80
C LEU A 137 -18.94 -2.54 6.87
N ILE A 138 -18.18 -3.25 6.06
CA ILE A 138 -17.46 -2.69 4.92
C ILE A 138 -18.14 -3.16 3.64
N PHE A 139 -18.15 -2.30 2.62
CA PHE A 139 -18.76 -2.63 1.35
C PHE A 139 -17.71 -3.19 0.40
N VAL A 140 -17.87 -4.46 0.02
CA VAL A 140 -17.07 -5.12 -1.01
C VAL A 140 -17.94 -5.20 -2.27
N PHE A 141 -17.70 -4.37 -3.26
CA PHE A 141 -18.54 -4.27 -4.46
C PHE A 141 -20.04 -4.17 -4.15
N PHE A 142 -20.45 -3.28 -3.25
CA PHE A 142 -21.84 -3.09 -2.81
C PHE A 142 -22.40 -4.18 -1.87
N ILE A 143 -21.66 -5.23 -1.57
CA ILE A 143 -22.06 -6.26 -0.61
C ILE A 143 -21.57 -5.84 0.78
N PRO A 144 -22.45 -5.64 1.76
CA PRO A 144 -22.05 -5.36 3.13
C PRO A 144 -21.49 -6.62 3.78
N VAL A 145 -20.24 -6.56 4.25
CA VAL A 145 -19.55 -7.67 4.90
C VAL A 145 -18.97 -7.18 6.22
N PRO A 146 -19.15 -7.90 7.34
CA PRO A 146 -18.45 -7.57 8.59
C PRO A 146 -16.93 -7.54 8.34
N ALA A 147 -16.26 -6.50 8.85
CA ALA A 147 -14.86 -6.24 8.56
C ALA A 147 -13.94 -7.42 8.94
N ILE A 148 -14.24 -8.11 10.05
CA ILE A 148 -13.48 -9.29 10.49
C ILE A 148 -13.64 -10.47 9.51
N ILE A 149 -14.82 -10.68 8.93
CA ILE A 149 -15.05 -11.72 7.93
C ILE A 149 -14.26 -11.40 6.66
N PHE A 150 -14.29 -10.14 6.21
CA PHE A 150 -13.47 -9.71 5.10
C PHE A 150 -11.97 -9.97 5.36
N ALA A 151 -11.45 -9.66 6.56
CA ALA A 151 -10.05 -9.91 6.93
C ALA A 151 -9.67 -11.39 6.78
N VAL A 152 -10.50 -12.30 7.30
CA VAL A 152 -10.27 -13.76 7.21
C VAL A 152 -10.23 -14.21 5.74
N LEU A 153 -11.20 -13.76 4.94
CA LEU A 153 -11.25 -14.10 3.51
C LEU A 153 -10.07 -13.52 2.73
N TYR A 154 -9.69 -12.27 3.03
CA TYR A 154 -8.55 -11.60 2.39
C TYR A 154 -7.23 -12.30 2.68
N VAL A 155 -6.95 -12.62 3.95
CA VAL A 155 -5.76 -13.36 4.35
C VAL A 155 -5.75 -14.75 3.73
N GLY A 156 -6.86 -15.49 3.82
CA GLY A 156 -7.01 -16.83 3.21
C GLY A 156 -6.74 -16.80 1.70
N TYR A 157 -7.35 -15.85 0.98
CA TYR A 157 -7.12 -15.67 -0.45
C TYR A 157 -5.66 -15.29 -0.77
N SER A 158 -5.06 -14.38 0.01
CA SER A 158 -3.67 -13.95 -0.20
C SER A 158 -2.68 -15.10 -0.02
N ILE A 159 -2.88 -15.96 1.00
CA ILE A 159 -2.07 -17.17 1.22
C ILE A 159 -2.25 -18.16 0.06
N TRP A 160 -3.49 -18.44 -0.32
CA TRP A 160 -3.80 -19.39 -1.38
C TRP A 160 -3.25 -18.94 -2.75
N SER A 161 -3.45 -17.67 -3.10
CA SER A 161 -2.96 -17.09 -4.35
C SER A 161 -1.43 -16.98 -4.39
N GLY A 162 -0.80 -16.62 -3.27
CA GLY A 162 0.66 -16.58 -3.16
C GLY A 162 1.33 -17.94 -3.36
N LYS A 163 0.66 -19.04 -3.00
CA LYS A 163 1.18 -20.41 -3.24
C LYS A 163 1.09 -20.84 -4.70
N ARG A 164 0.14 -20.31 -5.47
CA ARG A 164 -0.05 -20.69 -6.88
C ARG A 164 0.96 -20.05 -7.85
N GLY A 165 1.63 -18.98 -7.45
CA GLY A 165 2.72 -18.35 -8.24
C GLY A 165 2.31 -17.71 -9.58
N ASN A 166 1.02 -17.67 -9.90
CA ASN A 166 0.51 -17.36 -11.24
C ASN A 166 -0.12 -15.96 -11.35
N SER A 167 0.22 -15.03 -10.45
CA SER A 167 -0.33 -13.68 -10.50
C SER A 167 0.77 -12.62 -10.53
N ASN A 168 0.54 -11.55 -11.30
CA ASN A 168 1.38 -10.35 -11.33
C ASN A 168 1.24 -9.51 -10.05
N ILE A 169 0.41 -9.94 -9.10
CA ILE A 169 0.17 -9.25 -7.83
C ILE A 169 1.13 -9.79 -6.78
N ASN A 170 1.81 -8.90 -6.06
CA ASN A 170 2.65 -9.29 -4.93
C ASN A 170 1.79 -9.60 -3.69
N HIS A 171 1.17 -10.78 -3.68
CA HIS A 171 0.34 -11.26 -2.54
C HIS A 171 1.12 -11.32 -1.22
N SER A 172 2.44 -11.49 -1.28
CA SER A 172 3.29 -11.42 -0.10
C SER A 172 3.26 -10.03 0.54
N ALA A 173 3.40 -8.97 -0.26
CA ALA A 173 3.32 -7.61 0.27
C ALA A 173 1.93 -7.27 0.84
N HIS A 174 0.85 -7.80 0.24
CA HIS A 174 -0.50 -7.66 0.79
C HIS A 174 -0.65 -8.34 2.16
N LEU A 175 -0.11 -9.54 2.30
CA LEU A 175 -0.18 -10.31 3.53
C LEU A 175 0.66 -9.69 4.66
N TRP A 176 1.87 -9.22 4.35
CA TRP A 176 2.76 -8.60 5.33
C TRP A 176 2.40 -7.15 5.65
N GLY A 177 1.57 -6.51 4.83
CA GLY A 177 0.93 -5.25 5.14
C GLY A 177 -0.30 -5.40 6.04
N ALA A 178 -0.94 -6.56 6.03
CA ALA A 178 -2.13 -6.86 6.84
C ALA A 178 -1.77 -7.26 8.27
#